data_271cc159c5db54950291d7f8208be8c7
#
_entry.id   271cc159c5db54950291d7f8208be8c7
#
_cell.length_a   1.000
_cell.length_b   1.000
_cell.length_c   1.000
_cell.angle_alpha   90.00
_cell.angle_beta   90.00
_cell.angle_gamma   90.00
#
_symmetry.space_group_name_H-M   'P 1'
#
loop_
_entity.id
_entity.type
_entity.pdbx_description
1 polymer ?
#
loop_
_entity_poly.entity_id
_entity_poly.type
_entity_poly.pdbx_seq_one_letter_code
_entity_poly.pdbx_strand_id
1 'polypeptide(L)'
;MKKYKIPQTNTDLRRYATLKQTWRIVGFVIYCAVIALAYLFYLGGALRKPLEPIFLVIFIFAVIISGAFIFRTDRFLSDKNLSGRIESIKVKRNYGRGMTRNAKLSLDFHTYNKIKITDGKGKHHTLTVQLFDDGFDGYYSEGDEIIAFRGLNYPLSLEAERRGEHLCSVCGARCYDKEKREGSLISNGTSCPACSKTMINTEELTK
;
A
#
# COMPACT_ATOMS: atom_id res chain seq x y z
N MET A 1 -11.72 6.04 19.95
CA MET A 1 -10.91 5.47 18.85
C MET A 1 -9.45 5.61 19.19
N LYS A 2 -8.74 4.51 19.44
CA LYS A 2 -7.30 4.52 19.71
C LYS A 2 -6.59 5.00 18.43
N LYS A 3 -5.77 6.04 18.52
CA LYS A 3 -4.96 6.56 17.41
C LYS A 3 -3.59 5.89 17.49
N TYR A 4 -3.45 4.78 16.78
CA TYR A 4 -2.15 4.13 16.66
C TYR A 4 -1.22 4.97 15.80
N LYS A 5 0.04 5.08 16.21
CA LYS A 5 1.11 5.76 15.46
C LYS A 5 2.29 4.82 15.38
N ILE A 6 3.06 4.93 14.29
CA ILE A 6 4.34 4.22 14.20
C ILE A 6 5.22 4.72 15.35
N PRO A 7 5.78 3.82 16.18
CA PRO A 7 6.63 4.18 17.30
C PRO A 7 7.78 5.11 16.88
N GLN A 8 8.20 6.00 17.76
CA GLN A 8 9.28 6.94 17.45
C GLN A 8 10.62 6.22 17.27
N THR A 9 10.78 5.08 17.91
CA THR A 9 11.93 4.18 17.82
C THR A 9 12.13 3.61 16.41
N ASN A 10 11.04 3.43 15.63
CA ASN A 10 11.07 2.83 14.29
C ASN A 10 11.34 3.89 13.20
N THR A 11 12.50 4.54 13.25
CA THR A 11 12.88 5.65 12.36
C THR A 11 12.96 5.24 10.90
N ASP A 12 13.41 4.02 10.59
CA ASP A 12 13.50 3.45 9.25
C ASP A 12 12.13 3.25 8.60
N LEU A 13 11.13 2.78 9.35
CA LEU A 13 9.75 2.65 8.88
C LEU A 13 9.10 4.01 8.62
N ARG A 14 9.32 4.97 9.52
CA ARG A 14 8.83 6.34 9.33
C ARG A 14 9.44 6.98 8.09
N ARG A 15 10.75 6.83 7.90
CA ARG A 15 11.45 7.31 6.70
C ARG A 15 10.93 6.63 5.44
N TYR A 16 10.72 5.31 5.46
CA TYR A 16 10.15 4.56 4.34
C TYR A 16 8.76 5.08 3.97
N ALA A 17 7.87 5.23 4.95
CA ALA A 17 6.52 5.73 4.75
C ALA A 17 6.51 7.15 4.17
N THR A 18 7.39 8.04 4.67
CA THR A 18 7.53 9.42 4.19
C THR A 18 8.07 9.45 2.76
N LEU A 19 9.17 8.72 2.47
CA LEU A 19 9.76 8.67 1.13
C LEU A 19 8.75 8.19 0.09
N LYS A 20 7.99 7.15 0.40
CA LYS A 20 6.96 6.62 -0.51
C LYS A 20 5.88 7.65 -0.84
N GLN A 21 5.51 8.47 0.14
CA GLN A 21 4.55 9.57 -0.09
C GLN A 21 5.18 10.69 -0.92
N THR A 22 6.42 11.08 -0.60
CA THR A 22 7.14 12.12 -1.34
C THR A 22 7.29 11.74 -2.82
N TRP A 23 7.66 10.50 -3.13
CA TRP A 23 7.79 10.04 -4.51
C TRP A 23 6.48 10.10 -5.31
N ARG A 24 5.34 9.89 -4.68
CA ARG A 24 4.04 10.05 -5.34
C ARG A 24 3.77 11.50 -5.71
N ILE A 25 4.09 12.44 -4.81
CA ILE A 25 3.91 13.88 -5.06
C ILE A 25 4.88 14.34 -6.15
N VAL A 26 6.15 13.96 -6.04
CA VAL A 26 7.18 14.30 -7.04
C VAL A 26 6.78 13.75 -8.42
N GLY A 27 6.35 12.50 -8.49
CA GLY A 27 5.88 11.90 -9.74
C GLY A 27 4.69 12.64 -10.33
N PHE A 28 3.72 13.06 -9.51
CA PHE A 28 2.57 13.85 -9.96
C PHE A 28 3.00 15.22 -10.50
N VAL A 29 3.90 15.92 -9.81
CA VAL A 29 4.43 17.23 -10.24
C VAL A 29 5.19 17.09 -11.57
N ILE A 30 6.06 16.08 -11.69
CA ILE A 30 6.79 15.81 -12.95
C ILE A 30 5.82 15.52 -14.09
N TYR A 31 4.80 14.70 -13.85
CA TYR A 31 3.78 14.39 -14.84
C TYR A 31 3.07 15.67 -15.34
N CYS A 32 2.61 16.53 -14.43
CA CYS A 32 1.99 17.80 -14.80
C CYS A 32 2.95 18.72 -15.58
N ALA A 33 4.22 18.78 -15.16
CA ALA A 33 5.23 19.59 -15.84
C ALA A 33 5.52 19.09 -17.26
N VAL A 34 5.64 17.78 -17.47
CA VAL A 34 5.84 17.17 -18.80
C VAL A 34 4.68 17.49 -19.73
N ILE A 35 3.45 17.37 -19.24
CA ILE A 35 2.27 17.69 -20.08
C ILE A 35 2.19 19.19 -20.39
N ALA A 36 2.50 20.05 -19.41
CA ALA A 36 2.54 21.50 -19.65
C ALA A 36 3.60 21.86 -20.70
N LEU A 37 4.81 21.29 -20.62
CA LEU A 37 5.86 21.48 -21.64
C LEU A 37 5.41 20.96 -23.00
N ALA A 38 4.82 19.77 -23.08
CA ALA A 38 4.30 19.22 -24.34
C ALA A 38 3.26 20.15 -24.96
N TYR A 39 2.37 20.73 -24.15
CA TYR A 39 1.40 21.71 -24.60
C TYR A 39 2.05 23.01 -25.13
N LEU A 40 3.09 23.51 -24.43
CA LEU A 40 3.85 24.69 -24.91
C LEU A 40 4.56 24.40 -26.23
N PHE A 41 5.16 23.23 -26.42
CA PHE A 41 5.75 22.80 -27.69
C PHE A 41 4.70 22.68 -28.80
N TYR A 42 3.51 22.18 -28.48
CA TYR A 42 2.39 22.12 -29.42
C TYR A 42 1.97 23.52 -29.89
N LEU A 43 1.89 24.50 -28.98
CA LEU A 43 1.57 25.91 -29.33
C LEU A 43 2.67 26.59 -30.16
N GLY A 44 3.94 26.26 -29.88
CA GLY A 44 5.11 26.76 -30.64
C GLY A 44 5.25 26.13 -32.02
N GLY A 45 4.52 25.05 -32.32
CA GLY A 45 4.59 24.27 -33.56
C GLY A 45 3.63 24.75 -34.68
N ALA A 46 3.37 23.84 -35.63
CA ALA A 46 2.67 24.12 -36.86
C ALA A 46 1.23 24.63 -36.74
N LEU A 47 0.55 24.42 -35.62
CA LEU A 47 -0.87 24.74 -35.47
C LEU A 47 -1.14 26.15 -34.91
N ARG A 48 -0.19 26.81 -34.30
CA ARG A 48 -0.20 28.23 -33.81
C ARG A 48 -1.52 28.77 -33.21
N LYS A 49 -2.57 27.98 -33.08
CA LYS A 49 -3.85 28.40 -32.50
C LYS A 49 -3.96 27.86 -31.08
N PRO A 50 -4.07 28.74 -30.05
CA PRO A 50 -4.35 28.28 -28.69
C PRO A 50 -5.72 27.61 -28.67
N LEU A 51 -5.86 26.62 -27.79
CA LEU A 51 -7.16 26.03 -27.48
C LEU A 51 -8.11 27.14 -26.98
N GLU A 52 -9.35 27.06 -27.40
CA GLU A 52 -10.38 27.95 -26.84
C GLU A 52 -10.38 27.80 -25.28
N PRO A 53 -10.65 28.88 -24.56
CA PRO A 53 -10.53 28.89 -23.09
C PRO A 53 -11.27 27.73 -22.39
N ILE A 54 -12.44 27.37 -22.93
CA ILE A 54 -13.26 26.27 -22.40
C ILE A 54 -12.52 24.92 -22.55
N PHE A 55 -11.96 24.66 -23.74
CA PHE A 55 -11.21 23.41 -23.97
C PHE A 55 -9.93 23.35 -23.17
N LEU A 56 -9.26 24.48 -22.93
CA LEU A 56 -8.09 24.56 -22.09
C LEU A 56 -8.44 24.20 -20.64
N VAL A 57 -9.53 24.71 -20.10
CA VAL A 57 -10.00 24.39 -18.75
C VAL A 57 -10.31 22.89 -18.63
N ILE A 58 -11.05 22.33 -19.57
CA ILE A 58 -11.38 20.89 -19.61
C ILE A 58 -10.09 20.06 -19.66
N PHE A 59 -9.12 20.44 -20.49
CA PHE A 59 -7.83 19.77 -20.61
C PHE A 59 -7.05 19.77 -19.28
N ILE A 60 -6.96 20.91 -18.60
CA ILE A 60 -6.30 21.05 -17.30
C ILE A 60 -6.96 20.12 -16.27
N PHE A 61 -8.30 20.11 -16.19
CA PHE A 61 -9.01 19.21 -15.29
C PHE A 61 -8.75 17.74 -15.61
N ALA A 62 -8.76 17.35 -16.88
CA ALA A 62 -8.46 15.99 -17.31
C ALA A 62 -7.04 15.56 -16.91
N VAL A 63 -6.05 16.44 -17.06
CA VAL A 63 -4.65 16.19 -16.65
C VAL A 63 -4.55 16.01 -15.14
N ILE A 64 -5.19 16.88 -14.36
CA ILE A 64 -5.17 16.80 -12.89
C ILE A 64 -5.83 15.50 -12.42
N ILE A 65 -7.01 15.17 -12.94
CA ILE A 65 -7.77 13.98 -12.57
C ILE A 65 -7.01 12.70 -12.96
N SER A 66 -6.49 12.64 -14.20
CA SER A 66 -5.72 11.47 -14.66
C SER A 66 -4.43 11.29 -13.85
N GLY A 67 -3.69 12.37 -13.59
CA GLY A 67 -2.52 12.35 -12.75
C GLY A 67 -2.83 11.91 -11.31
N ALA A 68 -3.91 12.45 -10.73
CA ALA A 68 -4.36 12.05 -9.39
C ALA A 68 -4.69 10.54 -9.34
N PHE A 69 -5.28 10.00 -10.39
CA PHE A 69 -5.60 8.59 -10.50
C PHE A 69 -4.36 7.71 -10.68
N ILE A 70 -3.44 8.09 -11.58
CA ILE A 70 -2.19 7.36 -11.86
C ILE A 70 -1.32 7.28 -10.59
N PHE A 71 -1.11 8.40 -9.92
CA PHE A 71 -0.26 8.47 -8.73
C PHE A 71 -0.99 8.14 -7.43
N ARG A 72 -2.30 7.82 -7.52
CA ARG A 72 -3.16 7.50 -6.37
C ARG A 72 -3.04 8.55 -5.26
N THR A 73 -3.10 9.82 -5.65
CA THR A 73 -3.02 10.94 -4.71
C THR A 73 -4.24 11.01 -3.78
N ASP A 74 -5.37 10.37 -4.17
CA ASP A 74 -6.52 10.10 -3.33
C ASP A 74 -6.12 9.40 -2.02
N ARG A 75 -5.21 8.42 -2.10
CA ARG A 75 -4.66 7.73 -0.92
C ARG A 75 -3.80 8.65 -0.06
N PHE A 76 -3.13 9.63 -0.67
CA PHE A 76 -2.36 10.63 0.08
C PHE A 76 -3.28 11.50 0.94
N LEU A 77 -4.42 11.91 0.42
CA LEU A 77 -5.37 12.77 1.11
C LEU A 77 -6.21 12.00 2.15
N SER A 78 -6.51 10.73 1.88
CA SER A 78 -7.36 9.89 2.72
C SER A 78 -6.61 9.02 3.73
N ASP A 79 -5.30 8.81 3.54
CA ASP A 79 -4.49 7.89 4.36
C ASP A 79 -4.26 8.42 5.77
N LYS A 80 -5.26 8.29 6.59
CA LYS A 80 -5.10 8.27 8.05
C LYS A 80 -4.73 6.85 8.46
N ASN A 81 -3.97 6.73 9.56
CA ASN A 81 -3.83 5.42 10.19
C ASN A 81 -5.24 4.89 10.48
N LEU A 82 -5.52 3.72 9.95
CA LEU A 82 -6.84 3.10 10.02
C LEU A 82 -6.76 1.92 10.97
N SER A 83 -7.64 1.86 11.95
CA SER A 83 -7.82 0.70 12.80
C SER A 83 -9.27 0.29 12.80
N GLY A 84 -9.54 -0.99 12.80
CA GLY A 84 -10.90 -1.50 12.80
C GLY A 84 -10.94 -3.02 12.91
N ARG A 85 -12.13 -3.56 13.04
CA ARG A 85 -12.38 -4.99 13.10
C ARG A 85 -12.72 -5.53 11.72
N ILE A 86 -12.17 -6.69 11.38
CA ILE A 86 -12.44 -7.36 10.12
C ILE A 86 -13.87 -7.90 10.11
N GLU A 87 -14.67 -7.48 9.13
CA GLU A 87 -16.02 -8.00 8.90
C GLU A 87 -16.02 -9.21 7.96
N SER A 88 -15.24 -9.12 6.89
CA SER A 88 -15.14 -10.19 5.90
C SER A 88 -13.86 -10.11 5.10
N ILE A 89 -13.39 -11.27 4.68
CA ILE A 89 -12.20 -11.43 3.85
C ILE A 89 -12.63 -12.11 2.54
N LYS A 90 -12.33 -11.46 1.41
CA LYS A 90 -12.58 -12.03 0.07
C LYS A 90 -11.27 -12.20 -0.66
N VAL A 91 -10.90 -13.44 -0.93
CA VAL A 91 -9.73 -13.78 -1.77
C VAL A 91 -10.09 -13.58 -3.23
N LYS A 92 -9.31 -12.79 -3.94
CA LYS A 92 -9.42 -12.63 -5.39
C LYS A 92 -8.13 -13.08 -6.05
N ARG A 93 -8.23 -14.01 -6.98
CA ARG A 93 -7.13 -14.45 -7.84
C ARG A 93 -7.25 -13.71 -9.17
N ASN A 94 -6.28 -12.87 -9.49
CA ASN A 94 -6.17 -12.24 -10.80
C ASN A 94 -5.09 -12.95 -11.61
N TYR A 95 -5.45 -13.33 -12.83
CA TYR A 95 -4.50 -13.87 -13.79
C TYR A 95 -3.78 -12.68 -14.45
N GLY A 96 -2.50 -12.50 -14.17
CA GLY A 96 -1.66 -11.53 -14.86
C GLY A 96 -0.83 -12.24 -15.94
N ARG A 97 -0.73 -11.65 -17.13
CA ARG A 97 0.28 -12.07 -18.11
C ARG A 97 1.58 -11.36 -17.75
N GLY A 98 2.49 -12.07 -17.12
CA GLY A 98 3.86 -11.61 -16.92
C GLY A 98 4.68 -11.93 -18.16
N MET A 99 5.29 -10.93 -18.80
CA MET A 99 6.35 -11.14 -19.80
C MET A 99 7.67 -11.33 -19.04
N THR A 100 8.15 -12.55 -18.91
CA THR A 100 9.51 -12.79 -18.47
C THR A 100 10.49 -12.54 -19.61
N ARG A 101 11.70 -12.05 -19.30
CA ARG A 101 12.78 -11.71 -20.26
C ARG A 101 13.15 -12.81 -21.25
N ASN A 102 12.72 -14.05 -21.04
CA ASN A 102 13.00 -15.22 -21.84
C ASN A 102 11.78 -15.76 -22.61
N ALA A 103 10.83 -14.90 -22.99
CA ALA A 103 9.68 -15.26 -23.85
C ALA A 103 8.85 -16.50 -23.42
N LYS A 104 9.02 -17.00 -22.21
CA LYS A 104 8.12 -17.98 -21.63
C LYS A 104 6.99 -17.23 -20.93
N LEU A 105 5.75 -17.42 -21.43
CA LEU A 105 4.53 -16.95 -20.79
C LEU A 105 4.42 -17.64 -19.43
N SER A 106 4.88 -16.99 -18.36
CA SER A 106 4.55 -17.42 -17.01
C SER A 106 3.21 -16.76 -16.65
N LEU A 107 2.23 -17.57 -16.34
CA LEU A 107 0.99 -17.11 -15.73
C LEU A 107 1.30 -16.83 -14.26
N ASP A 108 1.68 -15.58 -13.95
CA ASP A 108 1.83 -15.16 -12.57
C ASP A 108 0.45 -14.93 -11.95
N PHE A 109 0.11 -15.78 -11.01
CA PHE A 109 -1.11 -15.63 -10.22
C PHE A 109 -0.87 -14.60 -9.12
N HIS A 110 -1.50 -13.45 -9.22
CA HIS A 110 -1.50 -12.49 -8.11
C HIS A 110 -2.77 -12.70 -7.29
N THR A 111 -2.57 -13.16 -6.06
CA THR A 111 -3.66 -13.29 -5.10
C THR A 111 -3.80 -12.01 -4.29
N TYR A 112 -5.01 -11.48 -4.20
CA TYR A 112 -5.33 -10.30 -3.40
C TYR A 112 -6.40 -10.65 -2.37
N ASN A 113 -6.18 -10.24 -1.13
CA ASN A 113 -7.23 -10.23 -0.13
C ASN A 113 -7.91 -8.86 -0.12
N LYS A 114 -9.22 -8.85 -0.32
CA LYS A 114 -10.06 -7.69 -0.02
C LYS A 114 -10.61 -7.85 1.39
N ILE A 115 -10.07 -7.07 2.31
CA ILE A 115 -10.45 -7.08 3.71
C ILE A 115 -11.42 -5.93 3.94
N LYS A 116 -12.66 -6.24 4.30
CA LYS A 116 -13.62 -5.25 4.77
C LYS A 116 -13.45 -5.07 6.26
N ILE A 117 -13.34 -3.83 6.70
CA ILE A 117 -13.19 -3.47 8.10
C ILE A 117 -14.22 -2.42 8.51
N THR A 118 -14.67 -2.49 9.75
CA THR A 118 -15.45 -1.44 10.38
C THR A 118 -14.60 -0.72 11.41
N ASP A 119 -14.51 0.59 11.27
CA ASP A 119 -13.80 1.43 12.24
C ASP A 119 -14.64 1.64 13.51
N GLY A 120 -14.02 2.19 14.56
CA GLY A 120 -14.70 2.47 15.83
C GLY A 120 -15.84 3.51 15.75
N LYS A 121 -16.11 4.06 14.55
CA LYS A 121 -17.23 4.97 14.26
C LYS A 121 -18.34 4.29 13.45
N GLY A 122 -18.23 2.97 13.20
CA GLY A 122 -19.17 2.22 12.37
C GLY A 122 -19.00 2.46 10.87
N LYS A 123 -17.92 3.13 10.42
CA LYS A 123 -17.69 3.35 9.01
C LYS A 123 -16.94 2.17 8.40
N HIS A 124 -17.46 1.69 7.25
CA HIS A 124 -16.85 0.60 6.51
C HIS A 124 -15.73 1.08 5.60
N HIS A 125 -14.62 0.36 5.61
CA HIS A 125 -13.47 0.58 4.74
C HIS A 125 -13.08 -0.73 4.05
N THR A 126 -12.48 -0.65 2.89
CA THR A 126 -11.96 -1.81 2.18
C THR A 126 -10.46 -1.65 1.96
N LEU A 127 -9.70 -2.59 2.49
CA LEU A 127 -8.27 -2.72 2.25
C LEU A 127 -8.04 -3.79 1.19
N THR A 128 -7.11 -3.54 0.27
CA THR A 128 -6.65 -4.53 -0.69
C THR A 128 -5.20 -4.84 -0.39
N VAL A 129 -4.91 -6.07 -0.03
CA VAL A 129 -3.58 -6.56 0.35
C VAL A 129 -3.15 -7.58 -0.68
N GLN A 130 -2.04 -7.31 -1.39
CA GLN A 130 -1.44 -8.27 -2.31
C GLN A 130 -0.64 -9.29 -1.51
N LEU A 131 -0.83 -10.55 -1.83
CA LEU A 131 -0.15 -11.66 -1.19
C LEU A 131 0.91 -12.21 -2.13
N PHE A 132 2.11 -12.37 -1.63
CA PHE A 132 3.24 -12.90 -2.43
C PHE A 132 3.38 -14.41 -2.34
N ASP A 133 2.71 -15.05 -1.39
CA ASP A 133 2.78 -16.48 -1.18
C ASP A 133 1.41 -17.09 -0.90
N ASP A 134 1.22 -18.36 -1.20
CA ASP A 134 -0.04 -19.11 -0.96
C ASP A 134 -0.37 -19.27 0.53
N GLY A 135 0.43 -18.68 1.42
CA GLY A 135 0.49 -18.93 2.84
C GLY A 135 -0.11 -17.89 3.78
N PHE A 136 -0.99 -16.99 3.32
CA PHE A 136 -1.69 -16.07 4.24
C PHE A 136 -2.90 -16.70 4.92
N ASP A 137 -3.16 -17.96 4.68
CA ASP A 137 -4.21 -18.69 5.36
C ASP A 137 -3.99 -18.57 6.87
N GLY A 138 -4.88 -17.82 7.53
CA GLY A 138 -4.94 -17.69 8.96
C GLY A 138 -4.23 -16.49 9.62
N TYR A 139 -3.47 -15.65 8.91
CA TYR A 139 -2.93 -14.42 9.51
C TYR A 139 -4.04 -13.40 9.79
N TYR A 140 -4.95 -13.23 8.83
CA TYR A 140 -6.14 -12.41 9.03
C TYR A 140 -7.34 -13.32 9.19
N SER A 141 -8.12 -13.10 10.23
CA SER A 141 -9.38 -13.81 10.49
C SER A 141 -10.53 -12.81 10.66
N GLU A 142 -11.75 -13.24 10.36
CA GLU A 142 -12.92 -12.40 10.62
C GLU A 142 -13.05 -12.18 12.14
N GLY A 143 -13.32 -10.95 12.52
CA GLY A 143 -13.35 -10.53 13.91
C GLY A 143 -12.03 -9.96 14.45
N ASP A 144 -10.88 -10.18 13.77
CA ASP A 144 -9.58 -9.65 14.20
C ASP A 144 -9.58 -8.12 14.18
N GLU A 145 -8.89 -7.51 15.14
CA GLU A 145 -8.58 -6.08 15.10
C GLU A 145 -7.32 -5.86 14.29
N ILE A 146 -7.41 -5.02 13.25
CA ILE A 146 -6.28 -4.69 12.39
C ILE A 146 -5.90 -3.22 12.46
N ILE A 147 -4.63 -2.97 12.20
CA ILE A 147 -4.05 -1.62 12.13
C ILE A 147 -3.34 -1.46 10.79
N ALA A 148 -3.79 -0.51 9.98
CA ALA A 148 -3.12 -0.10 8.75
C ALA A 148 -2.43 1.24 8.98
N PHE A 149 -1.11 1.26 8.87
CA PHE A 149 -0.33 2.49 8.99
C PHE A 149 -0.19 3.19 7.66
N ARG A 150 -0.32 4.50 7.69
CA ARG A 150 -0.11 5.35 6.52
C ARG A 150 1.28 5.13 5.92
N GLY A 151 1.32 4.86 4.62
CA GLY A 151 2.57 4.69 3.88
C GLY A 151 3.19 3.29 3.98
N LEU A 152 2.70 2.40 4.82
CA LEU A 152 3.09 1.00 4.86
C LEU A 152 2.18 0.17 3.93
N ASN A 153 2.67 -1.00 3.50
CA ASN A 153 1.99 -1.81 2.50
C ASN A 153 0.96 -2.77 3.09
N TYR A 154 1.29 -3.29 4.29
CA TYR A 154 0.55 -4.39 4.90
C TYR A 154 0.02 -3.98 6.26
N PRO A 155 -1.31 -4.16 6.51
CA PRO A 155 -1.89 -3.97 7.82
C PRO A 155 -1.45 -5.08 8.78
N LEU A 156 -1.42 -4.80 10.07
CA LEU A 156 -1.10 -5.77 11.11
C LEU A 156 -2.40 -6.26 11.75
N SER A 157 -2.51 -7.58 12.01
CA SER A 157 -3.53 -8.18 12.87
C SER A 157 -3.00 -8.25 14.29
N LEU A 158 -3.69 -7.61 15.25
CA LEU A 158 -3.27 -7.66 16.65
C LEU A 158 -3.38 -9.06 17.25
N GLU A 159 -4.36 -9.82 16.79
CA GLU A 159 -4.58 -11.19 17.23
C GLU A 159 -3.51 -12.14 16.71
N ALA A 160 -3.10 -12.00 15.44
CA ALA A 160 -2.01 -12.79 14.87
C ALA A 160 -0.68 -12.50 15.59
N GLU A 161 -0.38 -11.22 15.81
CA GLU A 161 0.82 -10.80 16.53
C GLU A 161 0.88 -11.40 17.96
N ARG A 162 -0.26 -11.45 18.66
CA ARG A 162 -0.35 -12.10 19.99
C ARG A 162 -0.14 -13.61 19.95
N ARG A 163 -0.40 -14.25 18.80
CA ARG A 163 -0.13 -15.68 18.58
C ARG A 163 1.32 -15.96 18.20
N GLY A 164 2.19 -14.94 18.17
CA GLY A 164 3.60 -15.06 17.74
C GLY A 164 3.73 -15.21 16.21
N GLU A 165 2.77 -14.68 15.47
CA GLU A 165 2.79 -14.61 14.01
C GLU A 165 2.97 -13.15 13.60
N HIS A 166 4.12 -12.82 13.06
CA HIS A 166 4.47 -11.45 12.71
C HIS A 166 4.46 -11.22 11.22
N LEU A 167 3.94 -10.08 10.79
CA LEU A 167 3.93 -9.67 9.40
C LEU A 167 4.76 -8.40 9.21
N CYS A 168 5.72 -8.45 8.29
CA CYS A 168 6.43 -7.25 7.92
C CYS A 168 5.53 -6.27 7.15
N SER A 169 5.25 -5.12 7.74
CA SER A 169 4.39 -4.09 7.14
C SER A 169 4.95 -3.49 5.84
N VAL A 170 6.23 -3.74 5.52
CA VAL A 170 6.91 -3.24 4.31
C VAL A 170 6.87 -4.25 3.18
N CYS A 171 7.42 -5.45 3.39
CA CYS A 171 7.56 -6.47 2.34
C CYS A 171 6.50 -7.57 2.38
N GLY A 172 5.73 -7.69 3.47
CA GLY A 172 4.70 -8.72 3.63
C GLY A 172 5.24 -10.10 4.01
N ALA A 173 6.53 -10.22 4.33
CA ALA A 173 7.09 -11.47 4.82
C ALA A 173 6.48 -11.84 6.18
N ARG A 174 6.05 -13.08 6.31
CA ARG A 174 5.49 -13.65 7.54
C ARG A 174 6.61 -14.34 8.32
N CYS A 175 6.72 -14.01 9.58
CA CYS A 175 7.73 -14.52 10.50
C CYS A 175 7.03 -15.07 11.74
N TYR A 176 7.71 -15.94 12.46
CA TYR A 176 7.19 -16.60 13.65
C TYR A 176 8.20 -16.50 14.80
N ASP A 177 7.73 -16.44 16.03
CA ASP A 177 8.60 -16.49 17.21
C ASP A 177 9.31 -17.85 17.36
N LYS A 178 8.67 -18.92 16.89
CA LYS A 178 9.20 -20.28 16.89
C LYS A 178 9.00 -20.90 15.52
N GLU A 179 9.88 -21.85 15.19
CA GLU A 179 9.73 -22.59 13.93
C GLU A 179 8.41 -23.35 13.91
N LYS A 180 7.53 -22.96 12.97
CA LYS A 180 6.20 -23.52 12.82
C LYS A 180 6.15 -24.61 11.76
N ARG A 181 6.99 -24.50 10.73
CA ARG A 181 7.20 -25.47 9.64
C ARG A 181 8.63 -25.36 9.16
N GLU A 182 9.16 -26.43 8.58
CA GLU A 182 10.47 -26.44 7.93
C GLU A 182 10.57 -25.29 6.91
N GLY A 183 11.59 -24.45 7.05
CA GLY A 183 11.78 -23.25 6.22
C GLY A 183 10.97 -22.02 6.60
N SER A 184 10.20 -22.04 7.70
CA SER A 184 9.53 -20.83 8.18
C SER A 184 10.54 -19.79 8.65
N LEU A 185 10.30 -18.51 8.33
CA LEU A 185 11.14 -17.40 8.77
C LEU A 185 10.94 -17.18 10.28
N ILE A 186 12.03 -17.23 11.03
CA ILE A 186 12.01 -16.96 12.47
C ILE A 186 12.25 -15.48 12.68
N SER A 187 11.40 -14.85 13.48
CA SER A 187 11.56 -13.46 13.90
C SER A 187 12.62 -13.36 14.99
N ASN A 188 13.51 -12.39 14.88
CA ASN A 188 14.38 -11.98 15.98
C ASN A 188 13.75 -10.88 16.86
N GLY A 189 12.45 -10.60 16.66
CA GLY A 189 11.68 -9.60 17.40
C GLY A 189 11.94 -8.16 17.00
N THR A 190 13.02 -7.85 16.28
CA THR A 190 13.41 -6.46 15.96
C THR A 190 13.39 -6.14 14.48
N SER A 191 13.86 -7.04 13.62
CA SER A 191 13.96 -6.81 12.18
C SER A 191 13.41 -7.95 11.35
N CYS A 192 12.88 -7.60 10.17
CA CYS A 192 12.39 -8.58 9.21
C CYS A 192 13.56 -9.34 8.57
N PRO A 193 13.59 -10.67 8.62
CA PRO A 193 14.67 -11.46 8.02
C PRO A 193 14.70 -11.38 6.51
N ALA A 194 13.59 -11.01 5.86
CA ALA A 194 13.51 -10.92 4.40
C ALA A 194 13.96 -9.56 3.82
N CYS A 195 13.72 -8.45 4.52
CA CYS A 195 14.03 -7.11 4.00
C CYS A 195 14.83 -6.24 4.98
N SER A 196 15.22 -6.77 6.13
CA SER A 196 16.01 -6.11 7.18
C SER A 196 15.39 -4.79 7.73
N LYS A 197 14.09 -4.55 7.48
CA LYS A 197 13.37 -3.42 8.05
C LYS A 197 12.87 -3.75 9.44
N THR A 198 12.84 -2.73 10.32
CA THR A 198 12.29 -2.89 11.68
C THR A 198 10.87 -3.41 11.62
N MET A 199 10.57 -4.38 12.45
CA MET A 199 9.20 -4.88 12.65
C MET A 199 8.51 -4.06 13.74
N ILE A 200 7.21 -3.86 13.60
CA ILE A 200 6.44 -3.09 14.58
C ILE A 200 6.08 -4.03 15.73
N ASN A 201 6.57 -3.72 16.93
CA ASN A 201 6.12 -4.40 18.12
C ASN A 201 4.74 -3.85 18.52
N THR A 202 3.74 -4.72 18.53
CA THR A 202 2.35 -4.35 18.86
C THR A 202 2.17 -4.01 20.35
N GLU A 203 3.02 -4.50 21.24
CA GLU A 203 3.00 -4.14 22.65
C GLU A 203 3.32 -2.65 22.87
N GLU A 204 4.19 -2.07 22.04
CA GLU A 204 4.51 -0.64 22.08
C GLU A 204 3.36 0.24 21.58
N LEU A 205 2.42 -0.32 20.79
CA LEU A 205 1.29 0.41 20.24
C LEU A 205 0.15 0.60 21.25
N THR A 206 0.11 -0.20 22.28
CA THR A 206 -0.98 -0.22 23.28
C THR A 206 -0.70 0.69 24.47
N LYS A 207 0.48 1.26 24.54
CA LYS A 207 0.88 2.27 25.53
C LYS A 207 0.66 3.68 24.97
#